data_5dac5144b8c3312628de3c8c5ae1978e
#
_entry.id   5dac5144b8c3312628de3c8c5ae1978e
#
_cell.length_a   1.000
_cell.length_b   1.000
_cell.length_c   1.000
_cell.angle_alpha   90.00
_cell.angle_beta   90.00
_cell.angle_gamma   90.00
#
_symmetry.space_group_name_H-M   'P 1'
#
loop_
_entity.id
_entity.type
_entity.pdbx_description
1 polymer ?
#
loop_
_entity_poly.entity_id
_entity_poly.type
_entity_poly.pdbx_seq_one_letter_code
_entity_poly.pdbx_strand_id
1 'polypeptide(L)'
;GQCSLPNITHRVYNFFTYKYNEEFDVEVYYCDLSEEGALGFQEKNGDEFLIHIDYNLTADEHIRTLLHELIHCIQDIRGMKNDTNREQEAYQLEEQYFNELKLVTSKVSL
;
A
#
# COMPACT_ATOMS: atom_id res chain seq x y z
N GLY A 1 18.26 -0.29 5.88
CA GLY A 1 18.86 0.55 5.10
C GLY A 1 18.12 1.19 3.97
N GLN A 2 18.83 1.95 3.26
CA GLN A 2 18.29 2.72 2.16
C GLN A 2 17.74 1.83 1.06
N CYS A 3 18.31 0.65 0.90
CA CYS A 3 17.86 -0.28 -0.14
C CYS A 3 16.52 -0.88 0.14
N SER A 4 16.00 -0.71 1.34
CA SER A 4 14.77 -1.39 1.74
C SER A 4 13.52 -0.82 1.07
N LEU A 5 13.52 0.45 0.68
CA LEU A 5 12.32 1.08 0.12
C LEU A 5 11.82 0.39 -1.15
N PRO A 6 12.64 0.24 -2.21
CA PRO A 6 12.18 -0.47 -3.40
C PRO A 6 11.86 -1.93 -3.13
N ASN A 7 12.64 -2.58 -2.27
CA ASN A 7 12.40 -3.99 -1.93
C ASN A 7 11.08 -4.17 -1.21
N ILE A 8 10.77 -3.29 -0.26
CA ILE A 8 9.51 -3.33 0.47
C ILE A 8 8.35 -3.11 -0.50
N THR A 9 8.45 -2.11 -1.36
CA THR A 9 7.40 -1.79 -2.32
C THR A 9 7.11 -2.99 -3.21
N HIS A 10 8.16 -3.58 -3.77
CA HIS A 10 8.01 -4.71 -4.69
C HIS A 10 7.37 -5.91 -3.98
N ARG A 11 7.80 -6.19 -2.78
CA ARG A 11 7.29 -7.31 -2.00
C ARG A 11 5.82 -7.13 -1.65
N VAL A 12 5.46 -5.93 -1.22
CA VAL A 12 4.06 -5.62 -0.87
C VAL A 12 3.18 -5.71 -2.11
N TYR A 13 3.64 -5.17 -3.23
CA TYR A 13 2.88 -5.22 -4.47
C TYR A 13 2.66 -6.66 -4.93
N ASN A 14 3.70 -7.48 -4.90
CA ASN A 14 3.59 -8.88 -5.31
C ASN A 14 2.63 -9.65 -4.40
N PHE A 15 2.72 -9.44 -3.10
CA PHE A 15 1.79 -10.05 -2.15
C PHE A 15 0.35 -9.65 -2.49
N PHE A 16 0.15 -8.37 -2.75
CA PHE A 16 -1.17 -7.81 -2.99
C PHE A 16 -1.79 -8.35 -4.27
N THR A 17 -1.04 -8.35 -5.35
CA THR A 17 -1.55 -8.85 -6.64
C THR A 17 -1.83 -10.35 -6.59
N TYR A 18 -1.00 -11.09 -5.87
CA TYR A 18 -1.25 -12.53 -5.67
C TYR A 18 -2.55 -12.75 -4.90
N LYS A 19 -2.77 -11.96 -3.85
CA LYS A 19 -3.94 -12.11 -3.00
C LYS A 19 -5.23 -11.83 -3.75
N TYR A 20 -5.23 -10.82 -4.59
CA TYR A 20 -6.43 -10.43 -5.35
C TYR A 20 -6.49 -11.08 -6.72
N ASN A 21 -5.41 -11.72 -7.15
CA ASN A 21 -5.31 -12.32 -8.48
C ASN A 21 -5.61 -11.28 -9.56
N GLU A 22 -5.13 -10.07 -9.35
CA GLU A 22 -5.30 -8.95 -10.27
C GLU A 22 -3.99 -8.18 -10.37
N GLU A 23 -3.67 -7.75 -11.58
CA GLU A 23 -2.55 -6.83 -11.80
C GLU A 23 -3.11 -5.51 -12.31
N PHE A 24 -2.50 -4.42 -11.90
CA PHE A 24 -2.90 -3.10 -12.35
C PHE A 24 -1.68 -2.18 -12.34
N ASP A 25 -1.74 -1.16 -13.18
CA ASP A 25 -0.63 -0.23 -13.29
C ASP A 25 -0.59 0.69 -12.10
N VAL A 26 0.52 0.67 -11.38
CA VAL A 26 0.72 1.55 -10.24
C VAL A 26 2.18 1.98 -10.20
N GLU A 27 2.39 3.26 -9.90
CA GLU A 27 3.71 3.79 -9.62
C GLU A 27 3.72 4.32 -8.20
N VAL A 28 4.83 4.08 -7.49
CA VAL A 28 4.97 4.51 -6.11
C VAL A 28 6.09 5.55 -6.05
N TYR A 29 5.76 6.71 -5.52
CA TYR A 29 6.70 7.81 -5.36
C TYR A 29 6.95 8.07 -3.88
N TYR A 30 8.19 8.36 -3.56
CA TYR A 30 8.60 8.68 -2.19
C TYR A 30 8.94 10.16 -2.11
N CYS A 31 8.32 10.84 -1.18
CA CYS A 31 8.50 12.29 -1.03
C CYS A 31 8.29 12.69 0.42
N ASP A 32 8.49 13.96 0.70
CA ASP A 32 8.29 14.50 2.04
C ASP A 32 6.85 15.01 2.14
N LEU A 33 6.03 14.32 2.91
CA LEU A 33 4.63 14.68 3.10
C LEU A 33 4.37 15.31 4.46
N SER A 34 5.43 15.72 5.16
CA SER A 34 5.27 16.27 6.49
C SER A 34 4.39 17.53 6.52
N GLU A 35 4.43 18.35 5.47
CA GLU A 35 3.61 19.54 5.39
C GLU A 35 2.14 19.25 5.12
N GLU A 36 1.85 18.14 4.46
CA GLU A 36 0.49 17.72 4.16
C GLU A 36 -0.18 17.03 5.33
N GLY A 37 0.59 16.63 6.32
CA GLY A 37 0.05 15.92 7.46
C GLY A 37 -0.47 14.52 7.14
N ALA A 38 -0.03 13.95 6.03
CA ALA A 38 -0.44 12.61 5.60
C ALA A 38 0.77 11.70 5.49
N LEU A 39 0.56 10.40 5.68
CA LEU A 39 1.61 9.41 5.50
C LEU A 39 1.70 8.96 4.04
N GLY A 40 0.60 9.05 3.31
CA GLY A 40 0.56 8.71 1.91
C GLY A 40 -0.78 9.07 1.31
N PHE A 41 -0.86 9.06 0.00
CA PHE A 41 -2.11 9.28 -0.70
C PHE A 41 -2.04 8.65 -2.09
N GLN A 42 -3.21 8.48 -2.70
CA GLN A 42 -3.35 7.82 -3.98
C GLN A 42 -4.00 8.77 -4.97
N GLU A 43 -3.49 8.78 -6.19
CA GLU A 43 -4.08 9.52 -7.31
C GLU A 43 -4.33 8.57 -8.45
N LYS A 44 -5.29 8.91 -9.31
CA LYS A 44 -5.58 8.15 -10.50
C LYS A 44 -5.32 9.02 -11.73
N ASN A 45 -4.57 8.48 -12.67
CA ASN A 45 -4.25 9.16 -13.92
C ASN A 45 -4.58 8.22 -15.07
N GLY A 46 -5.79 8.38 -15.63
CA GLY A 46 -6.27 7.44 -16.64
C GLY A 46 -6.47 6.06 -16.04
N ASP A 47 -5.77 5.07 -16.58
CA ASP A 47 -5.83 3.70 -16.08
C ASP A 47 -4.71 3.39 -15.09
N GLU A 48 -3.86 4.36 -14.80
CA GLU A 48 -2.72 4.18 -13.93
C GLU A 48 -3.00 4.80 -12.56
N PHE A 49 -2.52 4.14 -11.51
CA PHE A 49 -2.59 4.67 -10.16
C PHE A 49 -1.23 5.20 -9.73
N LEU A 50 -1.23 6.32 -9.04
CA LEU A 50 -0.02 6.92 -8.49
C LEU A 50 -0.16 6.94 -6.98
N ILE A 51 0.79 6.33 -6.30
CA ILE A 51 0.79 6.30 -4.83
C ILE A 51 1.99 7.11 -4.35
N HIS A 52 1.73 8.06 -3.47
CA HIS A 52 2.77 8.88 -2.86
C HIS A 52 2.91 8.49 -1.41
N ILE A 53 4.12 8.22 -0.98
CA ILE A 53 4.41 7.77 0.38
C ILE A 53 5.50 8.62 0.97
N ASP A 54 5.34 9.01 2.24
CA ASP A 54 6.36 9.76 2.96
C ASP A 54 7.59 8.88 3.15
N TYR A 55 8.75 9.37 2.73
CA TYR A 55 9.99 8.59 2.82
C TYR A 55 10.56 8.54 4.24
N ASN A 56 10.01 9.30 5.16
CA ASN A 56 10.48 9.33 6.56
C ASN A 56 9.84 8.26 7.45
N LEU A 57 9.03 7.38 6.88
CA LEU A 57 8.33 6.36 7.65
C LEU A 57 9.26 5.22 8.07
N THR A 58 8.93 4.58 9.19
CA THR A 58 9.58 3.32 9.53
C THR A 58 9.17 2.25 8.53
N ALA A 59 9.86 1.11 8.54
CA ALA A 59 9.53 0.03 7.62
C ALA A 59 8.08 -0.45 7.82
N ASP A 60 7.65 -0.60 9.06
CA ASP A 60 6.28 -1.02 9.34
C ASP A 60 5.25 -0.02 8.87
N GLU A 61 5.49 1.27 9.12
CA GLU A 61 4.60 2.32 8.64
C GLU A 61 4.53 2.36 7.13
N HIS A 62 5.68 2.16 6.48
CA HIS A 62 5.74 2.12 5.01
C HIS A 62 4.87 0.99 4.47
N ILE A 63 5.00 -0.22 5.02
CA ILE A 63 4.22 -1.36 4.58
C ILE A 63 2.73 -1.09 4.77
N ARG A 64 2.35 -0.61 5.95
CA ARG A 64 0.94 -0.34 6.25
C ARG A 64 0.36 0.72 5.32
N THR A 65 1.10 1.81 5.12
CA THR A 65 0.63 2.91 4.27
C THR A 65 0.47 2.43 2.83
N LEU A 66 1.44 1.68 2.34
CA LEU A 66 1.37 1.17 0.97
C LEU A 66 0.20 0.21 0.80
N LEU A 67 -0.02 -0.69 1.75
CA LEU A 67 -1.18 -1.60 1.71
C LEU A 67 -2.49 -0.80 1.69
N HIS A 68 -2.59 0.22 2.54
CA HIS A 68 -3.79 1.05 2.62
C HIS A 68 -4.11 1.68 1.27
N GLU A 69 -3.10 2.26 0.62
CA GLU A 69 -3.32 2.90 -0.66
C GLU A 69 -3.60 1.90 -1.78
N LEU A 70 -2.96 0.73 -1.75
CA LEU A 70 -3.26 -0.31 -2.72
C LEU A 70 -4.69 -0.83 -2.57
N ILE A 71 -5.18 -0.92 -1.35
CA ILE A 71 -6.57 -1.31 -1.09
C ILE A 71 -7.51 -0.30 -1.74
N HIS A 72 -7.22 0.99 -1.61
CA HIS A 72 -8.03 2.01 -2.27
C HIS A 72 -8.00 1.86 -3.79
N CYS A 73 -6.87 1.44 -4.37
CA CYS A 73 -6.81 1.18 -5.80
C CYS A 73 -7.80 0.07 -6.21
N ILE A 74 -7.83 -1.01 -5.45
CA ILE A 74 -8.77 -2.11 -5.73
C ILE A 74 -10.21 -1.64 -5.57
N GLN A 75 -10.48 -0.84 -4.55
CA GLN A 75 -11.82 -0.28 -4.35
C GLN A 75 -12.26 0.55 -5.55
N ASP A 76 -11.37 1.37 -6.09
CA ASP A 76 -11.66 2.15 -7.28
C ASP A 76 -11.94 1.26 -8.49
N ILE A 77 -11.14 0.20 -8.67
CA ILE A 77 -11.34 -0.74 -9.76
C ILE A 77 -12.71 -1.40 -9.66
N ARG A 78 -13.14 -1.71 -8.46
CA ARG A 78 -14.44 -2.36 -8.21
C ARG A 78 -15.61 -1.39 -8.14
N GLY A 79 -15.35 -0.09 -8.27
CA GLY A 79 -16.40 0.91 -8.28
C GLY A 79 -17.01 1.21 -6.92
N MET A 80 -16.31 0.92 -5.86
CA MET A 80 -16.77 1.22 -4.50
C MET A 80 -16.70 2.71 -4.23
N LYS A 81 -17.82 3.32 -3.85
CA LYS A 81 -17.93 4.79 -3.79
C LYS A 81 -18.20 5.38 -2.41
N ASN A 82 -18.63 4.57 -1.45
CA ASN A 82 -18.94 5.08 -0.11
C ASN A 82 -17.66 5.30 0.67
N ASP A 83 -17.29 6.56 0.93
CA ASP A 83 -16.02 6.91 1.56
C ASP A 83 -15.85 6.30 2.95
N THR A 84 -16.91 6.31 3.76
CA THR A 84 -16.85 5.74 5.10
C THR A 84 -16.55 4.24 5.03
N ASN A 85 -17.26 3.52 4.18
CA ASN A 85 -17.04 2.09 4.01
C ASN A 85 -15.66 1.79 3.44
N ARG A 86 -15.18 2.61 2.51
CA ARG A 86 -13.86 2.45 1.93
C ARG A 86 -12.78 2.57 3.00
N GLU A 87 -12.87 3.56 3.87
CA GLU A 87 -11.87 3.76 4.91
C GLU A 87 -11.91 2.64 5.94
N GLN A 88 -13.10 2.24 6.37
CA GLN A 88 -13.23 1.13 7.31
C GLN A 88 -12.62 -0.15 6.75
N GLU A 89 -12.95 -0.49 5.53
CA GLU A 89 -12.41 -1.67 4.88
C GLU A 89 -10.89 -1.57 4.75
N ALA A 90 -10.39 -0.40 4.34
CA ALA A 90 -8.97 -0.22 4.14
C ALA A 90 -8.20 -0.41 5.44
N TYR A 91 -8.69 0.13 6.55
CA TYR A 91 -8.01 -0.04 7.84
C TYR A 91 -8.05 -1.49 8.31
N GLN A 92 -9.17 -2.17 8.12
CA GLN A 92 -9.28 -3.57 8.52
C GLN A 92 -8.36 -4.47 7.68
N LEU A 93 -8.37 -4.29 6.38
CA LEU A 93 -7.57 -5.11 5.49
C LEU A 93 -6.08 -4.77 5.61
N GLU A 94 -5.75 -3.51 5.82
CA GLU A 94 -4.39 -3.08 6.04
C GLU A 94 -3.78 -3.86 7.21
N GLU A 95 -4.48 -3.92 8.33
CA GLU A 95 -3.97 -4.63 9.49
C GLU A 95 -3.87 -6.13 9.24
N GLN A 96 -4.89 -6.70 8.62
CA GLN A 96 -4.89 -8.13 8.30
C GLN A 96 -3.72 -8.50 7.40
N TYR A 97 -3.53 -7.75 6.33
CA TYR A 97 -2.49 -8.04 5.35
C TYR A 97 -1.10 -7.76 5.90
N PHE A 98 -0.98 -6.73 6.72
CA PHE A 98 0.29 -6.44 7.39
C PHE A 98 0.72 -7.64 8.24
N ASN A 99 -0.20 -8.20 9.01
CA ASN A 99 0.10 -9.36 9.84
C ASN A 99 0.45 -10.59 8.99
N GLU A 100 -0.24 -10.79 7.88
CA GLU A 100 0.08 -11.89 6.97
C GLU A 100 1.48 -11.74 6.38
N LEU A 101 1.83 -10.52 5.97
CA LEU A 101 3.16 -10.25 5.43
C LEU A 101 4.26 -10.49 6.45
N LYS A 102 4.03 -10.10 7.70
CA LYS A 102 4.99 -10.33 8.77
C LYS A 102 5.21 -11.82 9.02
N LEU A 103 4.13 -12.59 9.01
CA LEU A 103 4.22 -14.03 9.20
C LEU A 103 5.03 -14.70 8.08
N VAL A 104 4.77 -14.32 6.84
CA VAL A 104 5.49 -14.86 5.69
C VAL A 104 6.97 -14.47 5.77
N THR A 105 7.24 -13.22 6.10
CA THR A 105 8.62 -12.74 6.21
C THR A 105 9.36 -13.48 7.33
N SER A 106 8.70 -13.70 8.47
CA SER A 106 9.32 -14.41 9.58
C SER A 106 9.67 -15.85 9.20
N LYS A 107 8.78 -16.50 8.45
CA LYS A 107 9.04 -17.87 8.00
C LYS A 107 10.19 -17.94 7.00
N VAL A 108 10.28 -16.95 6.13
CA VAL A 108 11.32 -16.92 5.10
C VAL A 108 12.67 -16.60 5.70
N SER A 109 12.71 -15.81 6.75
CA SER A 109 13.97 -15.39 7.36
C SER A 109 14.64 -16.49 8.20
N LEU A 110 13.96 -17.57 8.39
CA LEU A 110 14.56 -18.72 9.06
C LEU A 110 15.45 -19.47 8.08
#